data_d9eed5bd4ee77c1aa020cf7df86a54db
#
_entry.id   d9eed5bd4ee77c1aa020cf7df86a54db
#
_cell.length_a   1.000
_cell.length_b   1.000
_cell.length_c   1.000
_cell.angle_alpha   90.00
_cell.angle_beta   90.00
_cell.angle_gamma   90.00
#
_symmetry.space_group_name_H-M   'P 1'
#
loop_
_entity.id
_entity.type
_entity.pdbx_description
1 polymer ?
#
loop_
_entity_poly.entity_id
_entity_poly.type
_entity_poly.pdbx_seq_one_letter_code
_entity_poly.pdbx_strand_id
1 'polypeptide(L)'
;MSRTLRLLWLLPLLAPTIGSADDRPPVPVEVYEWSVWVGSPSQTSLNGPRAYRNALPGAVGTVRPAVEGAELARLFPVAPISVVQLFGEPTQDVDVELRMKKGSVLAHWPKATERSDGLRWFKSNLLKAPPAGIAPGFIPEDHWLQKLRRVGPALYLKHETRVERFLAYDAEVSTPVPVKLRGGPEEYTLQNLTNYKLLDVAVIAPVEGGGYRVGWLDALPSGLPKDPADEPEAKEKAKQKEKDKDKPEAKAKAAEEALDAAEADLKAKDKDKDKPKPKPLPAEGDADMKARVDQALNRPVTLDAAKVPRREALGLVAGQARLRYEVDEPTLTKAEVDLGQPIALKAGRMAARDALAEVLGTVGLSYRVADDGSLFVTTAARLAAETGKKAVIEGPPVKLTLSQPLKPSDPSYREVTRDTYARRLAGQGMRAEVVQTYLDQYAQAFFEPKGLIVVAHLSREAIDDIVLLDVFPAPKTFVRTAAVVAQGIDPRLQDRARVLVKQLGDTAPKAREEAETQLFEMGPVAVPVLEDALKDKDIEIVFRAERTLLRLNRLVP
;
A
#
# COMPACT_ATOMS: atom_id res chain seq x y z
N MET A 1 2.11 -77.97 25.99
CA MET A 1 2.39 -76.68 26.59
C MET A 1 3.20 -75.85 25.57
N SER A 2 2.53 -75.03 24.81
CA SER A 2 3.18 -74.19 23.76
C SER A 2 2.71 -72.74 23.97
N ARG A 3 3.70 -71.84 24.29
CA ARG A 3 3.47 -70.40 24.45
C ARG A 3 3.73 -69.72 23.12
N THR A 4 2.66 -69.24 22.49
CA THR A 4 2.73 -68.38 21.31
C THR A 4 2.99 -66.95 21.70
N LEU A 5 4.15 -66.41 21.29
CA LEU A 5 4.56 -65.02 21.45
C LEU A 5 3.89 -64.18 20.34
N ARG A 6 3.01 -63.24 20.70
CA ARG A 6 2.44 -62.27 19.76
C ARG A 6 3.38 -61.09 19.67
N LEU A 7 4.04 -60.91 18.51
CA LEU A 7 4.78 -59.72 18.12
C LEU A 7 3.78 -58.65 17.72
N LEU A 8 3.64 -57.58 18.51
CA LEU A 8 2.96 -56.37 18.11
C LEU A 8 3.91 -55.56 17.18
N TRP A 9 3.52 -55.38 15.91
CA TRP A 9 4.14 -54.44 14.99
C TRP A 9 3.65 -53.04 15.32
N LEU A 10 4.52 -52.19 15.86
CA LEU A 10 4.36 -50.75 15.94
C LEU A 10 4.69 -50.19 14.55
N LEU A 11 3.67 -49.86 13.78
CA LEU A 11 3.80 -48.98 12.59
C LEU A 11 4.01 -47.55 13.08
N PRO A 12 5.08 -46.86 12.68
CA PRO A 12 5.18 -45.42 12.91
C PRO A 12 4.15 -44.72 12.03
N LEU A 13 3.22 -44.00 12.66
CA LEU A 13 2.36 -43.01 11.99
C LEU A 13 3.29 -41.91 11.42
N LEU A 14 3.61 -42.03 10.14
CA LEU A 14 4.14 -40.92 9.35
C LEU A 14 3.02 -39.85 9.24
N ALA A 15 3.12 -38.84 10.10
CA ALA A 15 2.35 -37.63 9.88
C ALA A 15 2.74 -37.06 8.50
N PRO A 16 1.78 -36.68 7.64
CA PRO A 16 2.12 -36.00 6.43
C PRO A 16 2.76 -34.66 6.80
N THR A 17 4.06 -34.53 6.56
CA THR A 17 4.71 -33.24 6.46
C THR A 17 3.96 -32.45 5.40
N ILE A 18 3.28 -31.39 5.81
CA ILE A 18 2.75 -30.38 4.90
C ILE A 18 3.98 -29.74 4.26
N GLY A 19 4.42 -30.32 3.15
CA GLY A 19 5.44 -29.78 2.28
C GLY A 19 4.85 -28.51 1.65
N SER A 20 5.22 -27.38 2.18
CA SER A 20 5.04 -26.09 1.54
C SER A 20 6.20 -25.91 0.56
N ALA A 21 5.88 -25.49 -0.61
CA ALA A 21 6.66 -25.20 -1.78
C ALA A 21 6.71 -26.36 -2.76
N ASP A 22 6.20 -26.06 -3.92
CA ASP A 22 6.25 -26.93 -5.08
C ASP A 22 7.73 -27.20 -5.42
N ASP A 23 8.24 -28.39 -5.14
CA ASP A 23 9.62 -28.83 -5.41
C ASP A 23 9.91 -28.98 -6.92
N ARG A 24 9.01 -28.55 -7.81
CA ARG A 24 9.25 -28.57 -9.25
C ARG A 24 10.39 -27.62 -9.61
N PRO A 25 11.32 -28.02 -10.49
CA PRO A 25 12.40 -27.14 -10.93
C PRO A 25 11.83 -25.88 -11.61
N PRO A 26 12.52 -24.74 -11.51
CA PRO A 26 12.13 -23.52 -12.21
C PRO A 26 11.92 -23.74 -13.70
N VAL A 27 10.83 -23.20 -14.25
CA VAL A 27 10.55 -23.26 -15.67
C VAL A 27 11.38 -22.22 -16.44
N PRO A 28 11.75 -22.47 -17.72
CA PRO A 28 12.55 -21.55 -18.54
C PRO A 28 11.70 -20.35 -19.01
N VAL A 29 10.93 -19.76 -18.10
CA VAL A 29 10.03 -18.62 -18.31
C VAL A 29 10.57 -17.41 -17.56
N GLU A 30 10.46 -16.26 -18.16
CA GLU A 30 10.76 -14.96 -17.58
C GLU A 30 9.47 -14.16 -17.49
N VAL A 31 9.20 -13.57 -16.35
CA VAL A 31 7.99 -12.78 -16.07
C VAL A 31 8.38 -11.34 -15.81
N TYR A 32 7.74 -10.42 -16.51
CA TYR A 32 7.90 -8.98 -16.36
C TYR A 32 6.57 -8.34 -16.09
N GLU A 33 6.42 -7.76 -14.93
CA GLU A 33 5.26 -6.93 -14.57
C GLU A 33 5.67 -5.48 -14.44
N TRP A 34 4.87 -4.61 -15.03
CA TRP A 34 4.94 -3.19 -14.79
C TRP A 34 3.56 -2.61 -14.50
N SER A 35 3.53 -1.65 -13.60
CA SER A 35 2.31 -0.98 -13.17
C SER A 35 2.50 0.53 -13.18
N VAL A 36 1.44 1.26 -13.49
CA VAL A 36 1.35 2.70 -13.28
C VAL A 36 0.14 2.97 -12.41
N TRP A 37 0.34 3.63 -11.29
CA TRP A 37 -0.70 4.03 -10.36
C TRP A 37 -0.67 5.54 -10.17
N VAL A 38 -1.82 6.19 -10.27
CA VAL A 38 -1.93 7.65 -10.25
C VAL A 38 -2.76 8.09 -9.05
N GLY A 39 -2.31 9.12 -8.37
CA GLY A 39 -3.03 9.68 -7.22
C GLY A 39 -2.71 11.15 -6.96
N SER A 40 -3.49 11.74 -6.06
CA SER A 40 -3.26 13.08 -5.54
C SER A 40 -3.31 13.07 -4.01
N PRO A 41 -2.73 14.06 -3.31
CA PRO A 41 -2.75 14.14 -1.85
C PRO A 41 -4.15 14.13 -1.22
N SER A 42 -5.17 14.51 -1.98
CA SER A 42 -6.57 14.51 -1.56
C SER A 42 -7.25 13.15 -1.66
N GLN A 43 -6.54 12.11 -2.14
CA GLN A 43 -7.10 10.78 -2.34
C GLN A 43 -6.52 9.79 -1.33
N THR A 44 -7.36 8.92 -0.82
CA THR A 44 -6.98 7.83 0.08
C THR A 44 -6.53 6.57 -0.66
N SER A 45 -6.74 6.55 -1.98
CA SER A 45 -6.36 5.44 -2.86
C SER A 45 -5.73 5.93 -4.16
N LEU A 46 -4.82 5.14 -4.71
CA LEU A 46 -4.30 5.34 -6.06
C LEU A 46 -5.28 4.72 -7.06
N ASN A 47 -5.40 5.31 -8.26
CA ASN A 47 -6.36 4.96 -9.30
C ASN A 47 -7.84 5.02 -8.87
N GLY A 48 -8.14 5.65 -7.75
CA GLY A 48 -9.51 5.77 -7.25
C GLY A 48 -9.99 7.23 -7.19
N PRO A 49 -11.26 7.44 -6.95
CA PRO A 49 -12.39 6.93 -7.70
C PRO A 49 -12.28 7.35 -9.16
N ARG A 50 -12.60 6.49 -10.06
CA ARG A 50 -12.19 6.44 -11.43
C ARG A 50 -12.28 7.72 -12.25
N ALA A 51 -11.10 8.22 -12.59
CA ALA A 51 -10.90 9.20 -13.63
C ALA A 51 -10.82 8.58 -15.04
N TYR A 52 -10.64 7.26 -15.14
CA TYR A 52 -10.32 6.61 -16.41
C TYR A 52 -11.39 5.59 -16.77
N ARG A 53 -12.13 5.85 -17.85
CA ARG A 53 -13.06 4.88 -18.44
C ARG A 53 -12.30 3.93 -19.34
N ASN A 54 -12.56 2.62 -19.18
CA ASN A 54 -12.21 1.60 -20.17
C ASN A 54 -10.71 1.56 -20.56
N ALA A 55 -9.81 1.45 -19.57
CA ALA A 55 -8.42 1.13 -19.84
C ALA A 55 -8.28 -0.17 -20.63
N LEU A 56 -9.26 -1.08 -20.51
CA LEU A 56 -9.30 -2.38 -21.19
C LEU A 56 -10.47 -2.48 -22.15
N PRO A 57 -10.27 -3.05 -23.35
CA PRO A 57 -11.33 -3.21 -24.33
C PRO A 57 -12.35 -4.27 -23.90
N GLY A 58 -13.62 -3.98 -24.12
CA GLY A 58 -14.71 -4.92 -23.91
C GLY A 58 -14.73 -5.48 -22.48
N ALA A 59 -15.03 -4.60 -21.53
CA ALA A 59 -15.02 -4.86 -20.09
C ALA A 59 -15.21 -6.32 -19.69
N VAL A 60 -14.15 -6.99 -19.39
CA VAL A 60 -14.16 -8.32 -18.81
C VAL A 60 -13.90 -8.15 -17.33
N GLY A 61 -14.98 -8.12 -16.55
CA GLY A 61 -14.94 -7.94 -15.11
C GLY A 61 -16.00 -6.96 -14.64
N THR A 62 -16.47 -7.13 -13.43
CA THR A 62 -17.45 -6.27 -12.78
C THR A 62 -16.86 -4.89 -12.53
N VAL A 63 -17.20 -3.99 -13.40
CA VAL A 63 -16.80 -2.60 -13.26
C VAL A 63 -17.87 -1.91 -12.42
N ARG A 64 -17.49 -1.32 -11.30
CA ARG A 64 -18.29 -0.26 -10.70
C ARG A 64 -18.47 0.83 -11.76
N PRO A 65 -19.67 1.41 -11.94
CA PRO A 65 -19.87 2.45 -12.93
C PRO A 65 -18.84 3.55 -12.73
N ALA A 66 -18.18 3.94 -13.80
CA ALA A 66 -17.20 5.03 -13.75
C ALA A 66 -17.94 6.31 -13.34
N VAL A 67 -17.61 6.83 -12.17
CA VAL A 67 -17.97 8.18 -11.81
C VAL A 67 -17.22 9.11 -12.76
N GLU A 68 -17.88 10.10 -13.33
CA GLU A 68 -17.28 11.09 -14.22
C GLU A 68 -16.28 11.95 -13.45
N GLY A 69 -15.08 11.45 -13.26
CA GLY A 69 -13.95 12.17 -12.69
C GLY A 69 -13.04 12.72 -13.78
N ALA A 70 -13.57 13.61 -14.61
CA ALA A 70 -12.83 14.18 -15.74
C ALA A 70 -11.52 14.90 -15.37
N GLU A 71 -11.33 15.24 -14.08
CA GLU A 71 -10.25 16.12 -13.65
C GLU A 71 -8.89 15.44 -13.52
N LEU A 72 -8.83 14.21 -12.98
CA LEU A 72 -7.56 13.46 -12.92
C LEU A 72 -7.07 13.10 -14.33
N ALA A 73 -7.98 12.77 -15.23
CA ALA A 73 -7.66 12.50 -16.63
C ALA A 73 -7.16 13.76 -17.39
N ARG A 74 -7.48 14.97 -16.92
CA ARG A 74 -6.95 16.21 -17.49
C ARG A 74 -5.47 16.42 -17.15
N LEU A 75 -5.04 16.01 -15.95
CA LEU A 75 -3.66 16.14 -15.50
C LEU A 75 -2.80 14.98 -16.00
N PHE A 76 -3.35 13.76 -16.00
CA PHE A 76 -2.66 12.56 -16.49
C PHE A 76 -3.56 11.85 -17.52
N PRO A 77 -3.37 12.11 -18.82
CA PRO A 77 -4.32 11.71 -19.86
C PRO A 77 -4.27 10.24 -20.25
N VAL A 78 -3.31 9.48 -19.73
CA VAL A 78 -3.11 8.07 -20.06
C VAL A 78 -3.69 7.19 -18.94
N ALA A 79 -4.44 6.16 -19.32
CA ALA A 79 -5.02 5.24 -18.35
C ALA A 79 -3.94 4.50 -17.57
N PRO A 80 -3.96 4.57 -16.21
CA PRO A 80 -3.07 3.80 -15.38
C PRO A 80 -3.49 2.32 -15.38
N ILE A 81 -2.54 1.42 -15.58
CA ILE A 81 -2.78 -0.01 -15.69
C ILE A 81 -1.57 -0.81 -15.27
N SER A 82 -1.79 -2.07 -14.95
CA SER A 82 -0.77 -3.07 -14.72
C SER A 82 -0.74 -4.09 -15.85
N VAL A 83 0.45 -4.47 -16.30
CA VAL A 83 0.65 -5.43 -17.40
C VAL A 83 1.69 -6.46 -16.99
N VAL A 84 1.39 -7.73 -17.30
CA VAL A 84 2.31 -8.86 -17.15
C VAL A 84 2.62 -9.44 -18.53
N GLN A 85 3.89 -9.57 -18.85
CA GLN A 85 4.38 -10.20 -20.08
C GLN A 85 5.29 -11.37 -19.73
N LEU A 86 5.14 -12.47 -20.49
CA LEU A 86 5.89 -13.70 -20.28
C LEU A 86 6.79 -13.95 -21.49
N PHE A 87 8.02 -14.36 -21.23
CA PHE A 87 9.05 -14.61 -22.23
C PHE A 87 9.72 -15.96 -21.97
N GLY A 88 10.57 -16.41 -22.89
CA GLY A 88 11.33 -17.65 -22.75
C GLY A 88 10.80 -18.78 -23.61
N GLU A 89 10.78 -19.99 -23.07
CA GLU A 89 10.38 -21.20 -23.83
C GLU A 89 8.92 -21.58 -23.55
N PRO A 90 8.22 -22.19 -24.55
CA PRO A 90 6.89 -22.72 -24.36
C PRO A 90 6.81 -23.67 -23.17
N THR A 91 5.79 -23.51 -22.35
CA THR A 91 5.62 -24.26 -21.10
C THR A 91 4.14 -24.60 -20.91
N GLN A 92 3.85 -25.82 -20.47
CA GLN A 92 2.49 -26.26 -20.16
C GLN A 92 2.19 -26.13 -18.66
N ASP A 93 0.91 -26.10 -18.34
CA ASP A 93 0.39 -26.11 -16.96
C ASP A 93 0.99 -25.00 -16.08
N VAL A 94 1.06 -23.79 -16.64
CA VAL A 94 1.47 -22.59 -15.89
C VAL A 94 0.25 -21.97 -15.22
N ASP A 95 0.36 -21.74 -13.94
CA ASP A 95 -0.61 -20.97 -13.16
C ASP A 95 -0.10 -19.56 -12.95
N VAL A 96 -0.93 -18.56 -13.23
CA VAL A 96 -0.67 -17.17 -12.86
C VAL A 96 -1.77 -16.73 -11.92
N GLU A 97 -1.41 -16.34 -10.71
CA GLU A 97 -2.34 -15.91 -9.67
C GLU A 97 -1.99 -14.50 -9.19
N LEU A 98 -2.98 -13.62 -9.19
CA LEU A 98 -2.88 -12.25 -8.70
C LEU A 98 -3.80 -12.10 -7.50
N ARG A 99 -3.27 -11.62 -6.36
CA ARG A 99 -4.04 -11.36 -5.14
C ARG A 99 -3.83 -9.92 -4.67
N MET A 100 -4.91 -9.16 -4.56
CA MET A 100 -4.90 -7.81 -4.03
C MET A 100 -4.93 -7.84 -2.50
N LYS A 101 -3.86 -7.41 -1.85
CA LYS A 101 -3.81 -7.23 -0.40
C LYS A 101 -4.37 -5.88 0.03
N LYS A 102 -4.20 -4.86 -0.82
CA LYS A 102 -4.66 -3.49 -0.56
C LYS A 102 -5.38 -2.95 -1.77
N GLY A 103 -6.68 -3.03 -1.78
CA GLY A 103 -7.50 -2.57 -2.88
C GLY A 103 -8.33 -3.66 -3.56
N SER A 104 -8.70 -3.43 -4.81
CA SER A 104 -9.51 -4.36 -5.60
C SER A 104 -9.17 -4.27 -7.08
N VAL A 105 -9.24 -5.40 -7.78
CA VAL A 105 -9.20 -5.44 -9.24
C VAL A 105 -10.53 -4.91 -9.78
N LEU A 106 -10.45 -4.05 -10.76
CA LEU A 106 -11.59 -3.39 -11.36
C LEU A 106 -11.93 -3.93 -12.75
N ALA A 107 -10.91 -4.30 -13.51
CA ALA A 107 -11.03 -4.93 -14.82
C ALA A 107 -9.78 -5.77 -15.11
N HIS A 108 -9.89 -6.74 -16.01
CA HIS A 108 -8.76 -7.57 -16.41
C HIS A 108 -8.88 -8.06 -17.86
N TRP A 109 -7.74 -8.41 -18.44
CA TRP A 109 -7.63 -8.93 -19.79
C TRP A 109 -6.43 -9.90 -19.93
N PRO A 110 -6.57 -11.07 -20.58
CA PRO A 110 -7.80 -11.72 -20.98
C PRO A 110 -8.65 -12.15 -19.76
N LYS A 111 -9.84 -12.68 -19.99
CA LYS A 111 -10.72 -13.14 -18.89
C LYS A 111 -9.99 -14.18 -18.05
N ALA A 112 -10.01 -13.99 -16.74
CA ALA A 112 -9.49 -14.86 -15.71
C ALA A 112 -10.63 -15.51 -14.92
N THR A 113 -10.31 -16.47 -14.08
CA THR A 113 -11.20 -16.90 -12.99
C THR A 113 -11.09 -15.86 -11.87
N GLU A 114 -12.22 -15.23 -11.55
CA GLU A 114 -12.29 -14.23 -10.47
C GLU A 114 -12.39 -14.93 -9.11
N ARG A 115 -11.73 -14.34 -8.11
CA ARG A 115 -11.78 -14.71 -6.70
C ARG A 115 -12.15 -13.50 -5.86
N SER A 116 -12.50 -13.71 -4.60
CA SER A 116 -12.83 -12.62 -3.68
C SER A 116 -11.69 -11.62 -3.48
N ASP A 117 -10.45 -12.06 -3.64
CA ASP A 117 -9.22 -11.31 -3.39
C ASP A 117 -8.35 -11.10 -4.65
N GLY A 118 -8.76 -11.62 -5.82
CA GLY A 118 -7.91 -11.50 -7.01
C GLY A 118 -8.37 -12.26 -8.25
N LEU A 119 -7.40 -12.62 -9.08
CA LEU A 119 -7.58 -13.25 -10.38
C LEU A 119 -6.69 -14.50 -10.50
N ARG A 120 -7.14 -15.47 -11.28
CA ARG A 120 -6.34 -16.64 -11.59
C ARG A 120 -6.51 -17.09 -13.04
N TRP A 121 -5.37 -17.29 -13.73
CA TRP A 121 -5.24 -17.97 -15.02
C TRP A 121 -4.61 -19.34 -14.77
N PHE A 122 -5.49 -20.32 -14.53
CA PHE A 122 -5.12 -21.65 -14.05
C PHE A 122 -4.89 -22.62 -15.23
N LYS A 123 -3.90 -23.52 -15.10
CA LYS A 123 -3.55 -24.53 -16.13
C LYS A 123 -3.41 -23.91 -17.52
N SER A 124 -2.71 -22.80 -17.60
CA SER A 124 -2.47 -22.10 -18.84
C SER A 124 -1.28 -22.68 -19.57
N ASN A 125 -1.25 -22.56 -20.90
CA ASN A 125 -0.12 -22.96 -21.71
C ASN A 125 0.55 -21.73 -22.31
N LEU A 126 1.88 -21.65 -22.23
CA LEU A 126 2.68 -20.63 -22.87
C LEU A 126 3.15 -21.13 -24.23
N LEU A 127 2.93 -20.35 -25.29
CA LEU A 127 3.12 -20.73 -26.68
C LEU A 127 3.90 -19.65 -27.44
N LYS A 128 4.70 -20.05 -28.45
CA LYS A 128 5.37 -19.09 -29.37
C LYS A 128 4.40 -18.47 -30.40
N ALA A 129 3.32 -19.18 -30.72
CA ALA A 129 2.30 -18.75 -31.66
C ALA A 129 0.89 -19.10 -31.13
N PRO A 130 -0.15 -18.37 -31.51
CA PRO A 130 -1.52 -18.75 -31.16
C PRO A 130 -1.87 -20.08 -31.82
N PRO A 131 -2.64 -20.96 -31.14
CA PRO A 131 -3.04 -22.22 -31.74
C PRO A 131 -4.02 -21.99 -32.91
N ALA A 132 -3.98 -22.91 -33.86
CA ALA A 132 -4.87 -22.84 -35.03
C ALA A 132 -6.36 -22.75 -34.58
N GLY A 133 -7.10 -21.83 -35.17
CA GLY A 133 -8.53 -21.63 -34.89
C GLY A 133 -8.84 -20.84 -33.61
N ILE A 134 -7.85 -20.40 -32.84
CA ILE A 134 -8.04 -19.54 -31.68
C ILE A 134 -7.35 -18.19 -31.94
N ALA A 135 -8.14 -17.16 -32.17
CA ALA A 135 -7.63 -15.80 -32.31
C ALA A 135 -7.55 -15.11 -30.95
N PRO A 136 -6.58 -14.18 -30.75
CA PRO A 136 -6.62 -13.25 -29.65
C PRO A 136 -7.93 -12.48 -29.59
N GLY A 137 -8.37 -12.09 -28.39
CA GLY A 137 -9.60 -11.33 -28.21
C GLY A 137 -9.60 -10.04 -29.02
N PHE A 138 -10.77 -9.52 -29.35
CA PHE A 138 -10.88 -8.30 -30.12
C PHE A 138 -10.35 -7.09 -29.33
N ILE A 139 -9.37 -6.40 -29.85
CA ILE A 139 -8.87 -5.10 -29.41
C ILE A 139 -8.93 -4.16 -30.62
N PRO A 140 -9.54 -2.96 -30.53
CA PRO A 140 -9.54 -1.99 -31.63
C PRO A 140 -8.12 -1.73 -32.15
N GLU A 141 -7.97 -1.49 -33.46
CA GLU A 141 -6.64 -1.36 -34.10
C GLU A 141 -5.85 -0.15 -33.57
N ASP A 142 -6.53 0.92 -33.22
CA ASP A 142 -5.97 2.15 -32.66
C ASP A 142 -5.71 2.05 -31.14
N HIS A 143 -6.20 0.99 -30.50
CA HIS A 143 -6.02 0.83 -29.06
C HIS A 143 -4.56 0.53 -28.71
N TRP A 144 -4.02 1.20 -27.69
CA TRP A 144 -2.62 1.09 -27.29
C TRP A 144 -2.17 -0.34 -26.91
N LEU A 145 -3.07 -1.18 -26.43
CA LEU A 145 -2.80 -2.61 -26.11
C LEU A 145 -2.34 -3.41 -27.34
N GLN A 146 -2.63 -2.95 -28.56
CA GLN A 146 -2.11 -3.55 -29.77
C GLN A 146 -0.57 -3.51 -29.82
N LYS A 147 0.06 -2.53 -29.19
CA LYS A 147 1.53 -2.45 -29.06
C LYS A 147 2.08 -3.64 -28.26
N LEU A 148 1.38 -4.07 -27.20
CA LEU A 148 1.75 -5.25 -26.39
C LEU A 148 1.72 -6.53 -27.22
N ARG A 149 0.75 -6.70 -28.11
CA ARG A 149 0.69 -7.85 -29.04
C ARG A 149 1.84 -7.89 -30.03
N ARG A 150 2.42 -6.76 -30.36
CA ARG A 150 3.54 -6.63 -31.32
C ARG A 150 4.90 -6.90 -30.69
N VAL A 151 4.99 -7.14 -29.38
CA VAL A 151 6.24 -7.53 -28.71
C VAL A 151 6.59 -8.96 -29.12
N GLY A 152 7.39 -9.08 -30.17
CA GLY A 152 7.68 -10.35 -30.85
C GLY A 152 8.15 -11.50 -29.96
N PRO A 153 9.11 -11.29 -29.03
CA PRO A 153 9.60 -12.34 -28.15
C PRO A 153 8.65 -12.75 -27.03
N ALA A 154 7.57 -12.00 -26.75
CA ALA A 154 6.62 -12.38 -25.70
C ALA A 154 5.82 -13.62 -26.11
N LEU A 155 5.62 -14.53 -25.15
CA LEU A 155 4.83 -15.75 -25.35
C LEU A 155 3.34 -15.45 -25.32
N TYR A 156 2.57 -16.27 -26.00
CA TYR A 156 1.13 -16.31 -25.86
C TYR A 156 0.76 -17.15 -24.67
N LEU A 157 -0.05 -16.62 -23.76
CA LEU A 157 -0.72 -17.37 -22.71
C LEU A 157 -2.06 -17.84 -23.28
N LYS A 158 -2.24 -19.16 -23.40
CA LYS A 158 -3.51 -19.80 -23.71
C LYS A 158 -4.17 -20.25 -22.41
N HIS A 159 -5.29 -19.64 -22.08
CA HIS A 159 -6.12 -19.99 -20.93
C HIS A 159 -7.52 -20.38 -21.44
N GLU A 160 -7.94 -21.60 -21.19
CA GLU A 160 -9.19 -22.15 -21.75
C GLU A 160 -9.28 -21.98 -23.29
N THR A 161 -10.31 -21.25 -23.75
CA THR A 161 -10.54 -20.93 -25.17
C THR A 161 -9.95 -19.58 -25.59
N ARG A 162 -9.13 -18.95 -24.77
CA ARG A 162 -8.59 -17.60 -24.99
C ARG A 162 -7.09 -17.66 -25.12
N VAL A 163 -6.55 -16.75 -25.92
CA VAL A 163 -5.10 -16.61 -26.12
C VAL A 163 -4.74 -15.13 -26.15
N GLU A 164 -3.66 -14.75 -25.44
CA GLU A 164 -3.17 -13.38 -25.45
C GLU A 164 -1.66 -13.34 -25.16
N ARG A 165 -0.94 -12.31 -25.65
CA ARG A 165 0.51 -12.11 -25.42
C ARG A 165 0.84 -11.38 -24.11
N PHE A 166 -0.14 -10.96 -23.39
CA PHE A 166 0.02 -10.23 -22.13
C PHE A 166 -1.19 -10.49 -21.23
N LEU A 167 -1.00 -10.27 -19.96
CA LEU A 167 -2.09 -10.11 -19.00
C LEU A 167 -2.12 -8.64 -18.61
N ALA A 168 -3.31 -8.08 -18.49
CA ALA A 168 -3.48 -6.71 -18.02
C ALA A 168 -4.58 -6.65 -16.97
N TYR A 169 -4.41 -5.79 -15.98
CA TYR A 169 -5.43 -5.54 -14.99
C TYR A 169 -5.43 -4.08 -14.57
N ASP A 170 -6.62 -3.56 -14.33
CA ASP A 170 -6.87 -2.27 -13.73
C ASP A 170 -7.28 -2.49 -12.28
N ALA A 171 -6.68 -1.75 -11.36
CA ALA A 171 -6.92 -1.92 -9.94
C ALA A 171 -7.00 -0.57 -9.22
N GLU A 172 -7.92 -0.46 -8.29
CA GLU A 172 -7.88 0.57 -7.25
C GLU A 172 -6.99 0.09 -6.11
N VAL A 173 -5.98 0.88 -5.76
CA VAL A 173 -5.01 0.54 -4.72
C VAL A 173 -5.30 1.38 -3.48
N SER A 174 -5.70 0.74 -2.38
CA SER A 174 -6.01 1.39 -1.10
C SER A 174 -4.74 1.85 -0.38
N THR A 175 -4.03 2.78 -1.01
CA THR A 175 -2.79 3.40 -0.52
C THR A 175 -2.77 4.86 -0.97
N PRO A 176 -2.51 5.83 -0.09
CA PRO A 176 -2.38 7.23 -0.48
C PRO A 176 -1.10 7.48 -1.29
N VAL A 177 -0.98 8.66 -1.84
CA VAL A 177 0.25 9.11 -2.51
C VAL A 177 1.44 8.99 -1.56
N PRO A 178 2.53 8.34 -1.97
CA PRO A 178 3.63 7.98 -1.08
C PRO A 178 4.63 9.11 -0.81
N VAL A 179 4.44 10.29 -1.40
CA VAL A 179 5.43 11.38 -1.35
C VAL A 179 4.77 12.72 -1.04
N LYS A 180 5.47 13.53 -0.24
CA LYS A 180 5.14 14.92 0.05
C LYS A 180 6.21 15.83 -0.54
N LEU A 181 5.78 16.94 -1.10
CA LEU A 181 6.63 17.92 -1.75
C LEU A 181 6.50 19.28 -1.06
N ARG A 182 7.62 19.96 -0.86
CA ARG A 182 7.69 21.34 -0.36
C ARG A 182 8.76 22.11 -1.15
N GLY A 183 8.68 23.43 -1.15
CA GLY A 183 9.69 24.29 -1.79
C GLY A 183 9.19 24.95 -3.06
N GLY A 184 10.08 25.35 -3.93
CA GLY A 184 9.84 26.18 -5.09
C GLY A 184 10.45 25.64 -6.38
N PRO A 185 10.34 26.38 -7.49
CA PRO A 185 10.54 25.84 -8.84
C PRO A 185 11.99 25.39 -9.14
N GLU A 186 12.97 25.80 -8.35
CA GLU A 186 14.38 25.43 -8.58
C GLU A 186 14.87 24.34 -7.64
N GLU A 187 14.38 24.34 -6.39
CA GLU A 187 14.71 23.34 -5.39
C GLU A 187 13.45 22.90 -4.64
N TYR A 188 13.20 21.60 -4.63
CA TYR A 188 12.14 20.98 -3.84
C TYR A 188 12.73 20.13 -2.71
N THR A 189 11.98 20.00 -1.65
CA THR A 189 12.22 19.04 -0.58
C THR A 189 11.17 17.95 -0.67
N LEU A 190 11.62 16.71 -0.87
CA LEU A 190 10.78 15.52 -0.92
C LEU A 190 10.84 14.77 0.39
N GLN A 191 9.71 14.20 0.78
CA GLN A 191 9.59 13.38 1.97
C GLN A 191 8.76 12.14 1.63
N ASN A 192 9.31 10.96 1.96
CA ASN A 192 8.63 9.69 1.76
C ASN A 192 7.60 9.48 2.88
N LEU A 193 6.37 9.14 2.52
CA LEU A 193 5.27 8.88 3.45
C LEU A 193 5.01 7.38 3.64
N THR A 194 5.94 6.52 3.24
CA THR A 194 5.80 5.06 3.37
C THR A 194 6.92 4.45 4.19
N ASN A 195 6.68 3.23 4.66
CA ASN A 195 7.68 2.43 5.35
C ASN A 195 8.67 1.74 4.40
N TYR A 196 8.54 1.96 3.10
CA TYR A 196 9.39 1.38 2.07
C TYR A 196 10.22 2.46 1.40
N LYS A 197 11.40 2.10 0.94
CA LYS A 197 12.21 2.98 0.11
C LYS A 197 11.51 3.20 -1.24
N LEU A 198 11.42 4.45 -1.68
CA LEU A 198 11.03 4.79 -3.04
C LEU A 198 12.29 4.88 -3.91
N LEU A 199 12.19 4.38 -5.13
CA LEU A 199 13.30 4.29 -6.07
C LEU A 199 13.04 5.21 -7.27
N ASP A 200 14.10 5.63 -7.95
CA ASP A 200 14.03 6.34 -9.22
C ASP A 200 13.00 7.48 -9.23
N VAL A 201 13.11 8.36 -8.24
CA VAL A 201 12.15 9.45 -8.03
C VAL A 201 12.46 10.60 -8.98
N ALA A 202 11.50 10.96 -9.82
CA ALA A 202 11.57 12.10 -10.73
C ALA A 202 10.59 13.20 -10.33
N VAL A 203 11.02 14.45 -10.36
CA VAL A 203 10.14 15.62 -10.30
C VAL A 203 10.17 16.30 -11.67
N ILE A 204 9.01 16.49 -12.26
CA ILE A 204 8.83 17.16 -13.55
C ILE A 204 7.91 18.36 -13.33
N ALA A 205 8.44 19.56 -13.54
CA ALA A 205 7.75 20.81 -13.31
C ALA A 205 7.68 21.64 -14.60
N PRO A 206 6.48 21.91 -15.15
CA PRO A 206 6.33 22.82 -16.26
C PRO A 206 6.69 24.25 -15.84
N VAL A 207 7.27 25.03 -16.76
CA VAL A 207 7.63 26.43 -16.55
C VAL A 207 6.80 27.38 -17.43
N GLU A 208 6.56 28.57 -16.91
CA GLU A 208 5.93 29.64 -17.70
C GLU A 208 6.80 29.96 -18.91
N GLY A 209 6.18 30.15 -20.08
CA GLY A 209 6.89 30.36 -21.34
C GLY A 209 7.27 29.06 -22.06
N GLY A 210 6.91 27.91 -21.52
CA GLY A 210 7.10 26.57 -22.11
C GLY A 210 8.38 25.88 -21.70
N GLY A 211 8.34 24.55 -21.76
CA GLY A 211 9.41 23.68 -21.30
C GLY A 211 9.20 23.16 -19.88
N TYR A 212 10.18 22.42 -19.41
CA TYR A 212 10.11 21.70 -18.12
C TYR A 212 11.45 21.77 -17.38
N ARG A 213 11.38 21.77 -16.06
CA ARG A 213 12.51 21.46 -15.20
C ARG A 213 12.38 20.03 -14.70
N VAL A 214 13.47 19.30 -14.67
CA VAL A 214 13.50 17.89 -14.29
C VAL A 214 14.58 17.67 -13.23
N GLY A 215 14.25 16.89 -12.22
CA GLY A 215 15.22 16.44 -11.22
C GLY A 215 15.02 14.96 -10.90
N TRP A 216 16.12 14.27 -10.57
CA TRP A 216 16.13 12.85 -10.25
C TRP A 216 16.78 12.58 -8.90
N LEU A 217 16.20 11.65 -8.14
CA LEU A 217 16.82 10.98 -7.01
C LEU A 217 16.86 9.48 -7.31
N ASP A 218 17.99 8.84 -6.99
CA ASP A 218 18.08 7.38 -7.12
C ASP A 218 17.19 6.67 -6.11
N ALA A 219 17.01 7.31 -4.95
CA ALA A 219 16.11 6.81 -3.94
C ALA A 219 15.67 7.89 -2.95
N LEU A 220 14.47 7.72 -2.41
CA LEU A 220 13.94 8.50 -1.29
C LEU A 220 13.74 7.55 -0.10
N PRO A 221 14.51 7.72 0.99
CA PRO A 221 14.52 6.78 2.11
C PRO A 221 13.18 6.75 2.84
N SER A 222 12.84 5.60 3.41
CA SER A 222 11.71 5.46 4.33
C SER A 222 12.00 6.12 5.68
N GLY A 223 10.96 6.33 6.49
CA GLY A 223 11.10 6.83 7.86
C GLY A 223 11.54 5.79 8.88
N LEU A 224 11.55 4.50 8.50
CA LEU A 224 12.04 3.47 9.41
C LEU A 224 13.54 3.64 9.66
N PRO A 225 14.00 3.48 10.91
CA PRO A 225 15.44 3.36 11.20
C PRO A 225 16.02 2.28 10.27
N LYS A 226 17.20 2.55 9.72
CA LYS A 226 17.95 1.49 9.02
C LYS A 226 18.09 0.31 9.97
N ASP A 227 17.73 -0.88 9.51
CA ASP A 227 18.05 -2.07 10.25
C ASP A 227 19.58 -2.11 10.43
N PRO A 228 20.10 -2.18 11.67
CA PRO A 228 21.56 -2.23 11.88
C PRO A 228 22.21 -3.39 11.10
N ALA A 229 21.44 -4.41 10.71
CA ALA A 229 21.88 -5.47 9.81
C ALA A 229 22.15 -5.02 8.35
N ASP A 230 21.63 -3.85 7.93
CA ASP A 230 21.81 -3.33 6.56
C ASP A 230 23.05 -2.46 6.38
N GLU A 231 23.77 -2.13 7.46
CA GLU A 231 25.05 -1.44 7.34
C GLU A 231 26.12 -2.41 6.80
N PRO A 232 26.91 -1.99 5.80
CA PRO A 232 27.96 -2.83 5.20
C PRO A 232 28.94 -3.38 6.26
N GLU A 233 29.24 -2.60 7.29
CA GLU A 233 30.06 -3.04 8.43
C GLU A 233 29.39 -4.11 9.30
N ALA A 234 28.05 -4.08 9.45
CA ALA A 234 27.32 -5.10 10.19
C ALA A 234 27.29 -6.44 9.43
N LYS A 235 27.20 -6.40 8.09
CA LYS A 235 27.30 -7.59 7.23
C LYS A 235 28.70 -8.21 7.26
N GLU A 236 29.72 -7.39 7.37
CA GLU A 236 31.11 -7.86 7.51
C GLU A 236 31.36 -8.45 8.90
N LYS A 237 30.88 -7.81 9.97
CA LYS A 237 30.92 -8.33 11.35
C LYS A 237 30.07 -9.59 11.53
N ALA A 238 28.91 -9.69 10.85
CA ALA A 238 28.09 -10.91 10.86
C ALA A 238 28.78 -12.07 10.15
N LYS A 239 29.39 -11.84 8.99
CA LYS A 239 30.21 -12.84 8.26
C LYS A 239 31.46 -13.27 9.05
N GLN A 240 32.02 -12.36 9.84
CA GLN A 240 33.17 -12.65 10.71
C GLN A 240 32.74 -13.49 11.92
N LYS A 241 31.58 -13.17 12.54
CA LYS A 241 30.99 -13.97 13.62
C LYS A 241 30.56 -15.37 13.16
N GLU A 242 30.13 -15.52 11.91
CA GLU A 242 29.77 -16.82 11.34
C GLU A 242 31.01 -17.69 11.08
N LYS A 243 32.12 -17.09 10.63
CA LYS A 243 33.42 -17.78 10.52
C LYS A 243 34.03 -18.17 11.86
N ASP A 244 33.80 -17.39 12.91
CA ASP A 244 34.28 -17.69 14.27
C ASP A 244 33.41 -18.75 14.98
N LYS A 245 32.16 -18.95 14.59
CA LYS A 245 31.28 -20.03 15.08
C LYS A 245 31.67 -21.44 14.60
N ASP A 246 32.46 -21.54 13.54
CA ASP A 246 32.94 -22.84 13.04
C ASP A 246 34.21 -23.33 13.73
N LYS A 247 34.75 -22.59 14.71
CA LYS A 247 35.83 -23.10 15.55
C LYS A 247 35.26 -24.08 16.62
N PRO A 248 35.91 -25.22 16.84
CA PRO A 248 35.39 -26.26 17.75
C PRO A 248 35.18 -25.77 19.21
N GLU A 249 35.91 -24.77 19.65
CA GLU A 249 35.77 -24.19 21.02
C GLU A 249 34.48 -23.35 21.20
N ALA A 250 33.99 -22.70 20.10
CA ALA A 250 32.77 -21.89 20.17
C ALA A 250 31.51 -22.78 20.24
N LYS A 251 31.53 -23.97 19.63
CA LYS A 251 30.41 -24.95 19.71
C LYS A 251 30.24 -25.55 21.09
N ALA A 252 31.34 -25.75 21.83
CA ALA A 252 31.28 -26.28 23.19
C ALA A 252 30.63 -25.25 24.15
N LYS A 253 31.00 -23.99 24.06
CA LYS A 253 30.46 -22.95 24.94
C LYS A 253 28.98 -22.61 24.66
N ALA A 254 28.56 -22.64 23.40
CA ALA A 254 27.16 -22.43 23.02
C ALA A 254 26.24 -23.60 23.45
N ALA A 255 26.78 -24.82 23.52
CA ALA A 255 26.03 -25.97 24.01
C ALA A 255 25.85 -25.94 25.55
N GLU A 256 26.82 -25.43 26.28
CA GLU A 256 26.76 -25.26 27.73
C GLU A 256 25.77 -24.17 28.15
N GLU A 257 25.80 -23.02 27.46
CA GLU A 257 24.82 -21.93 27.68
C GLU A 257 23.38 -22.33 27.32
N ALA A 258 23.19 -23.17 26.30
CA ALA A 258 21.86 -23.69 25.94
C ALA A 258 21.32 -24.71 26.95
N LEU A 259 22.18 -25.45 27.62
CA LEU A 259 21.80 -26.42 28.65
C LEU A 259 21.34 -25.70 29.93
N ASP A 260 22.06 -24.66 30.33
CA ASP A 260 21.72 -23.84 31.51
C ASP A 260 20.41 -23.06 31.29
N ALA A 261 20.14 -22.57 30.06
CA ALA A 261 18.88 -21.92 29.73
C ALA A 261 17.68 -22.89 29.74
N ALA A 262 17.87 -24.12 29.28
CA ALA A 262 16.83 -25.16 29.30
C ALA A 262 16.49 -25.64 30.73
N GLU A 263 17.48 -25.67 31.62
CA GLU A 263 17.27 -26.05 33.02
C GLU A 263 16.55 -24.94 33.83
N ALA A 264 16.77 -23.68 33.47
CA ALA A 264 16.05 -22.55 34.04
C ALA A 264 14.56 -22.53 33.62
N ASP A 265 14.26 -22.89 32.37
CA ASP A 265 12.89 -22.91 31.81
C ASP A 265 12.06 -24.08 32.38
N LEU A 266 12.70 -25.20 32.70
CA LEU A 266 12.07 -26.34 33.38
C LEU A 266 11.70 -26.03 34.85
N LYS A 267 12.51 -25.25 35.55
CA LYS A 267 12.22 -24.84 36.95
C LYS A 267 11.11 -23.78 37.05
N ALA A 268 10.86 -23.03 35.99
CA ALA A 268 9.78 -22.04 35.94
C ALA A 268 8.38 -22.63 35.66
N LYS A 269 8.30 -23.79 35.01
CA LYS A 269 7.02 -24.44 34.63
C LYS A 269 6.30 -25.21 35.71
N ASP A 270 6.94 -25.47 36.85
CA ASP A 270 6.35 -26.32 37.89
C ASP A 270 5.58 -25.57 39.01
N LYS A 271 5.42 -24.24 38.90
CA LYS A 271 4.76 -23.43 39.93
C LYS A 271 3.33 -22.97 39.62
N ASP A 272 2.73 -23.34 38.49
CA ASP A 272 1.42 -22.79 38.08
C ASP A 272 0.33 -23.85 37.80
N LYS A 273 0.32 -24.95 38.57
CA LYS A 273 -0.63 -26.07 38.36
C LYS A 273 -1.93 -26.05 39.18
N ASP A 274 -2.26 -24.97 39.88
CA ASP A 274 -3.49 -24.92 40.68
C ASP A 274 -4.33 -23.65 40.43
N LYS A 275 -4.97 -23.56 39.27
CA LYS A 275 -6.15 -22.70 39.09
C LYS A 275 -7.22 -23.40 38.25
N PRO A 276 -8.49 -23.44 38.70
CA PRO A 276 -9.56 -24.11 37.97
C PRO A 276 -9.85 -23.40 36.64
N LYS A 277 -9.87 -24.16 35.56
CA LYS A 277 -10.27 -23.68 34.24
C LYS A 277 -11.74 -23.27 34.23
N PRO A 278 -12.11 -22.07 33.76
CA PRO A 278 -13.51 -21.72 33.53
C PRO A 278 -14.10 -22.58 32.39
N LYS A 279 -15.35 -23.00 32.56
CA LYS A 279 -16.11 -23.76 31.55
C LYS A 279 -16.24 -22.95 30.27
N PRO A 280 -16.07 -23.56 29.09
CA PRO A 280 -16.28 -22.87 27.82
C PRO A 280 -17.78 -22.55 27.65
N LEU A 281 -18.07 -21.28 27.36
CA LEU A 281 -19.37 -20.81 26.85
C LEU A 281 -19.57 -21.32 25.41
N PRO A 282 -20.81 -21.56 24.97
CA PRO A 282 -21.09 -22.01 23.61
C PRO A 282 -20.60 -20.98 22.58
N ALA A 283 -20.00 -21.47 21.49
CA ALA A 283 -19.50 -20.68 20.39
C ALA A 283 -20.66 -19.95 19.68
N GLU A 284 -20.86 -18.69 20.01
CA GLU A 284 -21.65 -17.75 19.19
C GLU A 284 -20.78 -17.30 18.02
N GLY A 285 -21.35 -17.17 16.81
CA GLY A 285 -20.58 -16.86 15.62
C GLY A 285 -19.88 -15.48 15.70
N ASP A 286 -18.65 -15.40 15.21
CA ASP A 286 -17.76 -14.21 15.25
C ASP A 286 -18.39 -12.89 14.77
N ALA A 287 -19.36 -12.97 13.84
CA ALA A 287 -20.07 -11.81 13.30
C ALA A 287 -21.01 -11.15 14.34
N ASP A 288 -21.65 -11.96 15.17
CA ASP A 288 -22.62 -11.50 16.18
C ASP A 288 -21.92 -10.82 17.37
N MET A 289 -20.74 -11.34 17.75
CA MET A 289 -19.90 -10.76 18.79
C MET A 289 -19.35 -9.39 18.38
N LYS A 290 -18.86 -9.26 17.14
CA LYS A 290 -18.35 -8.00 16.61
C LYS A 290 -19.43 -6.92 16.55
N ALA A 291 -20.64 -7.27 16.12
CA ALA A 291 -21.80 -6.36 16.11
C ALA A 291 -22.17 -5.89 17.53
N ARG A 292 -22.14 -6.77 18.53
CA ARG A 292 -22.40 -6.42 19.95
C ARG A 292 -21.36 -5.47 20.52
N VAL A 293 -20.08 -5.69 20.21
CA VAL A 293 -18.99 -4.80 20.65
C VAL A 293 -19.11 -3.43 19.97
N ASP A 294 -19.39 -3.38 18.67
CA ASP A 294 -19.63 -2.11 17.96
C ASP A 294 -20.82 -1.35 18.52
N GLN A 295 -21.90 -2.05 18.88
CA GLN A 295 -23.03 -1.44 19.56
C GLN A 295 -22.65 -0.89 20.94
N ALA A 296 -21.83 -1.62 21.69
CA ALA A 296 -21.34 -1.19 23.01
C ALA A 296 -20.42 0.04 22.90
N LEU A 297 -19.55 0.09 21.90
CA LEU A 297 -18.68 1.23 21.62
C LEU A 297 -19.45 2.51 21.20
N ASN A 298 -20.63 2.36 20.65
CA ASN A 298 -21.51 3.48 20.32
C ASN A 298 -22.44 3.93 21.48
N ARG A 299 -22.42 3.23 22.62
CA ARG A 299 -23.20 3.66 23.80
C ARG A 299 -22.71 5.00 24.35
N PRO A 300 -23.63 5.88 24.73
CA PRO A 300 -23.25 7.13 25.39
C PRO A 300 -22.71 6.85 26.80
N VAL A 301 -21.53 7.39 27.08
CA VAL A 301 -20.90 7.41 28.41
C VAL A 301 -20.80 8.84 28.89
N THR A 302 -20.85 9.04 30.19
CA THR A 302 -20.70 10.36 30.81
C THR A 302 -19.39 10.39 31.58
N LEU A 303 -18.54 11.36 31.26
CA LEU A 303 -17.30 11.60 31.97
C LEU A 303 -17.43 12.89 32.77
N ASP A 304 -17.06 12.82 34.04
CA ASP A 304 -16.95 14.00 34.88
C ASP A 304 -15.54 14.59 34.82
N ALA A 305 -15.46 15.93 34.78
CA ALA A 305 -14.24 16.69 34.50
C ALA A 305 -13.18 16.68 35.62
N ALA A 306 -13.17 15.71 36.49
CA ALA A 306 -12.17 15.59 37.54
C ALA A 306 -10.84 15.05 36.98
N LYS A 307 -9.73 15.46 37.61
CA LYS A 307 -8.43 14.80 37.35
C LYS A 307 -8.48 13.37 37.90
N VAL A 308 -8.66 12.40 37.03
CA VAL A 308 -8.71 10.97 37.38
C VAL A 308 -7.48 10.23 36.78
N PRO A 309 -6.91 9.25 37.47
CA PRO A 309 -5.92 8.38 36.91
C PRO A 309 -6.43 7.74 35.60
N ARG A 310 -5.58 7.64 34.57
CA ARG A 310 -5.98 7.12 33.26
C ARG A 310 -6.55 5.70 33.32
N ARG A 311 -6.02 4.86 34.18
CA ARG A 311 -6.52 3.50 34.42
C ARG A 311 -7.97 3.52 34.97
N GLU A 312 -8.27 4.44 35.87
CA GLU A 312 -9.60 4.60 36.42
C GLU A 312 -10.57 5.14 35.37
N ALA A 313 -10.14 6.13 34.58
CA ALA A 313 -10.93 6.67 33.46
C ALA A 313 -11.26 5.57 32.43
N LEU A 314 -10.28 4.73 32.08
CA LEU A 314 -10.49 3.57 31.21
C LEU A 314 -11.53 2.59 31.77
N GLY A 315 -11.42 2.28 33.09
CA GLY A 315 -12.36 1.42 33.78
C GLY A 315 -13.78 1.99 33.83
N LEU A 316 -13.93 3.32 34.03
CA LEU A 316 -15.22 4.01 34.00
C LEU A 316 -15.88 3.95 32.63
N VAL A 317 -15.13 4.23 31.55
CA VAL A 317 -15.65 4.16 30.19
C VAL A 317 -16.06 2.73 29.83
N ALA A 318 -15.19 1.74 30.08
CA ALA A 318 -15.45 0.35 29.78
C ALA A 318 -16.65 -0.18 30.59
N GLY A 319 -16.76 0.18 31.88
CA GLY A 319 -17.86 -0.21 32.74
C GLY A 319 -19.21 0.35 32.28
N GLN A 320 -19.29 1.63 31.92
CA GLN A 320 -20.51 2.25 31.40
C GLN A 320 -20.92 1.67 30.04
N ALA A 321 -19.94 1.34 29.18
CA ALA A 321 -20.18 0.70 27.90
C ALA A 321 -20.50 -0.80 28.04
N ARG A 322 -20.30 -1.41 29.20
CA ARG A 322 -20.39 -2.85 29.47
C ARG A 322 -19.39 -3.67 28.64
N LEU A 323 -18.19 -3.15 28.47
CA LEU A 323 -17.06 -3.80 27.82
C LEU A 323 -16.07 -4.32 28.86
N ARG A 324 -15.51 -5.49 28.63
CA ARG A 324 -14.33 -5.95 29.35
C ARG A 324 -13.09 -5.37 28.67
N TYR A 325 -12.02 -5.17 29.44
CA TYR A 325 -10.74 -4.75 28.87
C TYR A 325 -9.58 -5.45 29.58
N GLU A 326 -8.51 -5.63 28.83
CA GLU A 326 -7.23 -6.13 29.28
C GLU A 326 -6.15 -5.14 28.88
N VAL A 327 -5.15 -4.94 29.74
CA VAL A 327 -4.04 -4.01 29.51
C VAL A 327 -2.77 -4.79 29.31
N ASP A 328 -2.03 -4.48 28.26
CA ASP A 328 -0.73 -5.06 27.94
C ASP A 328 0.38 -4.42 28.79
N GLU A 329 0.37 -4.74 30.10
CA GLU A 329 1.31 -4.19 31.09
C GLU A 329 2.79 -4.31 30.67
N PRO A 330 3.27 -5.47 30.11
CA PRO A 330 4.67 -5.60 29.70
C PRO A 330 5.07 -4.60 28.61
N THR A 331 4.19 -4.37 27.64
CA THR A 331 4.47 -3.40 26.55
C THR A 331 4.39 -1.97 27.03
N LEU A 332 3.44 -1.64 27.91
CA LEU A 332 3.31 -0.29 28.47
C LEU A 332 4.51 0.05 29.34
N THR A 333 4.97 -0.87 30.20
CA THR A 333 6.16 -0.69 31.03
C THR A 333 7.41 -0.46 30.17
N LYS A 334 7.58 -1.21 29.09
CA LYS A 334 8.71 -1.06 28.15
C LYS A 334 8.64 0.27 27.38
N ALA A 335 7.44 0.80 27.14
CA ALA A 335 7.21 2.08 26.49
C ALA A 335 7.19 3.27 27.47
N GLU A 336 7.49 3.05 28.76
CA GLU A 336 7.48 4.06 29.84
C GLU A 336 6.12 4.78 29.99
N VAL A 337 5.01 4.10 29.64
CA VAL A 337 3.66 4.65 29.77
C VAL A 337 3.08 4.31 31.12
N ASP A 338 2.87 5.35 31.94
CA ASP A 338 2.25 5.22 33.25
C ASP A 338 0.74 5.53 33.20
N LEU A 339 -0.09 4.50 33.43
CA LEU A 339 -1.54 4.64 33.52
C LEU A 339 -2.03 5.25 34.84
N GLY A 340 -1.14 5.41 35.83
CA GLY A 340 -1.45 6.10 37.09
C GLY A 340 -1.50 7.62 36.95
N GLN A 341 -0.96 8.18 35.87
CA GLN A 341 -0.97 9.63 35.66
C GLN A 341 -2.40 10.16 35.49
N PRO A 342 -2.75 11.25 36.20
CA PRO A 342 -4.07 11.86 36.09
C PRO A 342 -4.25 12.57 34.75
N ILE A 343 -5.42 12.38 34.14
CA ILE A 343 -5.83 13.09 32.93
C ILE A 343 -7.00 14.01 33.22
N ALA A 344 -7.03 15.16 32.55
CA ALA A 344 -8.18 16.03 32.55
C ALA A 344 -9.09 15.65 31.39
N LEU A 345 -10.24 15.06 31.68
CA LEU A 345 -11.24 14.73 30.66
C LEU A 345 -12.22 15.88 30.53
N LYS A 346 -12.69 16.17 29.31
CA LYS A 346 -13.80 17.10 29.12
C LYS A 346 -15.07 16.47 29.68
N ALA A 347 -15.70 17.16 30.67
CA ALA A 347 -17.01 16.74 31.15
C ALA A 347 -18.01 16.76 29.99
N GLY A 348 -18.69 15.63 29.79
CA GLY A 348 -19.70 15.55 28.74
C GLY A 348 -20.22 14.16 28.52
N ARG A 349 -21.29 14.08 27.73
CA ARG A 349 -21.85 12.82 27.24
C ARG A 349 -21.35 12.59 25.81
N MET A 350 -20.65 11.52 25.59
CA MET A 350 -20.06 11.14 24.27
C MET A 350 -20.18 9.65 24.05
N ALA A 351 -19.93 9.16 22.84
CA ALA A 351 -19.87 7.73 22.57
C ALA A 351 -18.66 7.10 23.29
N ALA A 352 -18.78 5.87 23.75
CA ALA A 352 -17.70 5.17 24.45
C ALA A 352 -16.41 5.09 23.61
N ARG A 353 -16.54 4.96 22.28
CA ARG A 353 -15.38 4.96 21.36
C ARG A 353 -14.63 6.29 21.39
N ASP A 354 -15.34 7.42 21.43
CA ASP A 354 -14.74 8.75 21.46
C ASP A 354 -14.08 9.01 22.82
N ALA A 355 -14.73 8.58 23.89
CA ALA A 355 -14.18 8.64 25.24
C ALA A 355 -12.89 7.79 25.38
N LEU A 356 -12.87 6.58 24.81
CA LEU A 356 -11.66 5.76 24.77
C LEU A 356 -10.55 6.42 23.94
N ALA A 357 -10.88 7.03 22.81
CA ALA A 357 -9.91 7.76 22.00
C ALA A 357 -9.29 8.94 22.76
N GLU A 358 -10.08 9.67 23.56
CA GLU A 358 -9.60 10.77 24.41
C GLU A 358 -8.72 10.25 25.57
N VAL A 359 -9.13 9.17 26.24
CA VAL A 359 -8.37 8.55 27.35
C VAL A 359 -7.04 7.98 26.89
N LEU A 360 -6.99 7.33 25.74
CA LEU A 360 -5.83 6.57 25.25
C LEU A 360 -4.93 7.41 24.32
N GLY A 361 -5.51 8.26 23.49
CA GLY A 361 -4.80 8.95 22.39
C GLY A 361 -3.70 9.90 22.84
N THR A 362 -3.84 10.55 24.00
CA THR A 362 -2.86 11.52 24.51
C THR A 362 -1.49 10.94 24.89
N VAL A 363 -1.38 9.62 25.00
CA VAL A 363 -0.14 8.89 25.35
C VAL A 363 0.22 7.81 24.34
N GLY A 364 -0.32 7.89 23.11
CA GLY A 364 0.01 6.93 22.06
C GLY A 364 -0.51 5.52 22.31
N LEU A 365 -1.54 5.36 23.15
CA LEU A 365 -2.24 4.09 23.36
C LEU A 365 -3.39 3.93 22.37
N SER A 366 -3.76 2.69 22.12
CA SER A 366 -4.91 2.30 21.32
C SER A 366 -5.45 0.95 21.80
N TYR A 367 -6.54 0.49 21.20
CA TYR A 367 -7.12 -0.81 21.55
C TYR A 367 -7.53 -1.59 20.30
N ARG A 368 -7.61 -2.90 20.44
CA ARG A 368 -8.30 -3.79 19.49
C ARG A 368 -9.37 -4.60 20.22
N VAL A 369 -10.34 -5.08 19.46
CA VAL A 369 -11.30 -6.07 19.97
C VAL A 369 -10.64 -7.44 19.86
N ALA A 370 -10.53 -8.14 20.99
CA ALA A 370 -10.04 -9.51 21.04
C ALA A 370 -11.16 -10.51 20.65
N ASP A 371 -10.79 -11.74 20.37
CA ASP A 371 -11.72 -12.79 19.90
C ASP A 371 -12.83 -13.12 20.91
N ASP A 372 -12.62 -12.82 22.20
CA ASP A 372 -13.61 -12.96 23.25
C ASP A 372 -14.51 -11.72 23.45
N GLY A 373 -14.39 -10.71 22.58
CA GLY A 373 -15.12 -9.45 22.65
C GLY A 373 -14.62 -8.46 23.70
N SER A 374 -13.48 -8.72 24.35
CA SER A 374 -12.84 -7.74 25.23
C SER A 374 -12.01 -6.72 24.46
N LEU A 375 -11.72 -5.56 25.07
CA LEU A 375 -10.80 -4.57 24.54
C LEU A 375 -9.38 -4.87 25.02
N PHE A 376 -8.48 -5.17 24.10
CA PHE A 376 -7.05 -5.29 24.39
C PHE A 376 -6.36 -3.94 24.19
N VAL A 377 -5.93 -3.33 25.29
CA VAL A 377 -5.32 -1.99 25.31
C VAL A 377 -3.79 -2.15 25.33
N THR A 378 -3.13 -1.56 24.34
CA THR A 378 -1.67 -1.58 24.19
C THR A 378 -1.19 -0.29 23.50
N THR A 379 0.10 -0.20 23.16
CA THR A 379 0.60 0.93 22.37
C THR A 379 0.08 0.88 20.93
N ALA A 380 -0.20 2.04 20.34
CA ALA A 380 -0.60 2.14 18.94
C ALA A 380 0.45 1.50 18.00
N ALA A 381 1.74 1.62 18.36
CA ALA A 381 2.84 1.00 17.62
C ALA A 381 2.76 -0.55 17.64
N ARG A 382 2.45 -1.17 18.78
CA ARG A 382 2.28 -2.62 18.87
C ARG A 382 1.06 -3.12 18.12
N LEU A 383 -0.09 -2.43 18.25
CA LEU A 383 -1.28 -2.75 17.46
C LEU A 383 -1.02 -2.63 15.95
N ALA A 384 -0.30 -1.59 15.54
CA ALA A 384 0.09 -1.43 14.15
C ALA A 384 0.99 -2.59 13.67
N ALA A 385 1.90 -3.07 14.53
CA ALA A 385 2.75 -4.23 14.23
C ALA A 385 1.94 -5.54 14.15
N GLU A 386 1.00 -5.78 15.09
CA GLU A 386 0.14 -6.97 15.12
C GLU A 386 -0.86 -7.01 13.96
N THR A 387 -1.40 -5.86 13.55
CA THR A 387 -2.34 -5.76 12.43
C THR A 387 -1.65 -5.68 11.06
N GLY A 388 -0.32 -5.77 11.02
CA GLY A 388 0.47 -5.55 9.81
C GLY A 388 0.44 -4.09 9.30
N LYS A 389 -0.27 -3.20 9.98
CA LYS A 389 -0.23 -1.76 9.73
C LYS A 389 0.97 -1.19 10.48
N LYS A 390 2.16 -1.30 9.90
CA LYS A 390 3.32 -0.54 10.40
C LYS A 390 2.91 0.94 10.46
N ALA A 391 3.10 1.58 11.61
CA ALA A 391 2.94 3.02 11.72
C ALA A 391 3.77 3.67 10.61
N VAL A 392 3.14 4.52 9.79
CA VAL A 392 3.88 5.24 8.74
C VAL A 392 4.75 6.27 9.44
N ILE A 393 6.05 6.06 9.40
CA ILE A 393 7.03 7.03 9.88
C ILE A 393 7.49 7.80 8.66
N GLU A 394 7.23 9.12 8.64
CA GLU A 394 7.69 9.97 7.54
C GLU A 394 9.21 9.88 7.40
N GLY A 395 9.69 9.65 6.18
CA GLY A 395 11.12 9.60 5.87
C GLY A 395 11.79 10.96 6.08
N PRO A 396 13.13 10.98 6.16
CA PRO A 396 13.87 12.24 6.25
C PRO A 396 13.61 13.08 4.99
N PRO A 397 13.52 14.42 5.14
CA PRO A 397 13.41 15.33 4.01
C PRO A 397 14.69 15.29 3.15
N VAL A 398 14.52 15.16 1.84
CA VAL A 398 15.62 15.14 0.86
C VAL A 398 15.45 16.30 -0.10
N LYS A 399 16.49 17.11 -0.26
CA LYS A 399 16.51 18.22 -1.22
C LYS A 399 16.81 17.71 -2.63
N LEU A 400 16.12 18.28 -3.60
CA LEU A 400 16.29 18.02 -5.02
C LEU A 400 16.32 19.33 -5.80
N THR A 401 17.46 19.62 -6.40
CA THR A 401 17.61 20.73 -7.35
C THR A 401 17.16 20.27 -8.74
N LEU A 402 16.33 21.06 -9.40
CA LEU A 402 15.90 20.77 -10.75
C LEU A 402 16.85 21.36 -11.79
N SER A 403 16.84 20.81 -13.00
CA SER A 403 17.57 21.33 -14.15
C SER A 403 17.16 22.76 -14.49
N GLN A 404 17.96 23.44 -15.32
CA GLN A 404 17.45 24.60 -16.05
C GLN A 404 16.28 24.20 -16.94
N PRO A 405 15.37 25.14 -17.31
CA PRO A 405 14.27 24.84 -18.20
C PRO A 405 14.76 24.27 -19.54
N LEU A 406 14.19 23.14 -19.95
CA LEU A 406 14.46 22.47 -21.20
C LEU A 406 13.16 22.33 -21.99
N LYS A 407 13.20 22.46 -23.31
CA LYS A 407 12.04 22.23 -24.18
C LYS A 407 12.00 20.78 -24.65
N PRO A 408 10.83 20.19 -24.86
CA PRO A 408 10.71 18.82 -25.41
C PRO A 408 11.41 18.64 -26.77
N SER A 409 11.57 19.71 -27.55
CA SER A 409 12.31 19.71 -28.80
C SER A 409 13.83 19.58 -28.64
N ASP A 410 14.36 19.86 -27.45
CA ASP A 410 15.80 19.86 -27.22
C ASP A 410 16.30 18.41 -27.03
N PRO A 411 17.37 17.99 -27.71
CA PRO A 411 17.94 16.64 -27.51
C PRO A 411 18.32 16.35 -26.06
N SER A 412 18.84 17.34 -25.34
CA SER A 412 19.16 17.24 -23.91
C SER A 412 17.94 16.95 -23.04
N TYR A 413 16.75 17.40 -23.43
CA TYR A 413 15.52 17.07 -22.71
C TYR A 413 15.20 15.57 -22.75
N ARG A 414 15.30 14.98 -23.95
CA ARG A 414 15.11 13.54 -24.13
C ARG A 414 16.12 12.73 -23.32
N GLU A 415 17.38 13.17 -23.30
CA GLU A 415 18.44 12.50 -22.55
C GLU A 415 18.16 12.50 -21.04
N VAL A 416 17.79 13.66 -20.46
CA VAL A 416 17.53 13.78 -19.01
C VAL A 416 16.17 13.18 -18.60
N THR A 417 15.29 12.88 -19.53
CA THR A 417 13.96 12.30 -19.30
C THR A 417 13.89 10.84 -19.76
N ARG A 418 13.41 10.63 -20.99
CA ARG A 418 13.12 9.31 -21.56
C ARG A 418 14.31 8.35 -21.49
N ASP A 419 15.50 8.80 -21.90
CA ASP A 419 16.68 7.95 -21.98
C ASP A 419 17.24 7.62 -20.59
N THR A 420 17.19 8.58 -19.66
CA THR A 420 17.52 8.36 -18.26
C THR A 420 16.56 7.36 -17.63
N TYR A 421 15.26 7.51 -17.86
CA TYR A 421 14.26 6.61 -17.30
C TYR A 421 14.38 5.20 -17.88
N ALA A 422 14.65 5.08 -19.19
CA ALA A 422 14.93 3.79 -19.83
C ALA A 422 16.11 3.06 -19.17
N ARG A 423 17.22 3.77 -18.92
CA ARG A 423 18.39 3.21 -18.22
C ARG A 423 18.05 2.74 -16.80
N ARG A 424 17.23 3.47 -16.08
CA ARG A 424 16.79 3.12 -14.71
C ARG A 424 15.92 1.86 -14.73
N LEU A 425 14.95 1.75 -15.63
CA LEU A 425 14.13 0.56 -15.79
C LEU A 425 14.97 -0.67 -16.20
N ALA A 426 15.92 -0.49 -17.10
CA ALA A 426 16.87 -1.55 -17.46
C ALA A 426 17.74 -1.96 -16.27
N GLY A 427 18.15 -0.99 -15.43
CA GLY A 427 18.87 -1.24 -14.17
C GLY A 427 18.05 -2.03 -13.15
N GLN A 428 16.73 -1.95 -13.18
CA GLN A 428 15.81 -2.78 -12.40
C GLN A 428 15.63 -4.19 -13.00
N GLY A 429 16.29 -4.51 -14.11
CA GLY A 429 16.23 -5.81 -14.79
C GLY A 429 15.12 -5.93 -15.84
N MET A 430 14.45 -4.84 -16.18
CA MET A 430 13.41 -4.86 -17.23
C MET A 430 14.04 -5.10 -18.62
N ARG A 431 13.40 -5.95 -19.44
CA ARG A 431 13.81 -6.19 -20.82
C ARG A 431 13.64 -4.95 -21.69
N ALA A 432 14.51 -4.76 -22.66
CA ALA A 432 14.49 -3.61 -23.55
C ALA A 432 13.15 -3.45 -24.29
N GLU A 433 12.54 -4.54 -24.75
CA GLU A 433 11.26 -4.53 -25.47
C GLU A 433 10.11 -4.10 -24.55
N VAL A 434 10.17 -4.51 -23.28
CA VAL A 434 9.18 -4.12 -22.26
C VAL A 434 9.34 -2.64 -21.92
N VAL A 435 10.59 -2.19 -21.70
CA VAL A 435 10.92 -0.77 -21.46
C VAL A 435 10.42 0.11 -22.61
N GLN A 436 10.69 -0.32 -23.85
CA GLN A 436 10.27 0.45 -25.03
C GLN A 436 8.73 0.58 -25.08
N THR A 437 8.00 -0.52 -24.89
CA THR A 437 6.53 -0.52 -24.91
C THR A 437 5.95 0.34 -23.80
N TYR A 438 6.53 0.25 -22.61
CA TYR A 438 6.15 1.07 -21.45
C TYR A 438 6.35 2.57 -21.73
N LEU A 439 7.52 2.96 -22.25
CA LEU A 439 7.81 4.35 -22.58
C LEU A 439 6.98 4.88 -23.75
N ASP A 440 6.68 4.05 -24.74
CA ASP A 440 5.81 4.46 -25.87
C ASP A 440 4.38 4.74 -25.39
N GLN A 441 4.00 4.22 -24.24
CA GLN A 441 2.70 4.49 -23.65
C GLN A 441 2.72 5.69 -22.69
N TYR A 442 3.75 5.82 -21.86
CA TYR A 442 3.71 6.75 -20.72
C TYR A 442 4.69 7.92 -20.80
N ALA A 443 5.72 7.88 -21.67
CA ALA A 443 6.77 8.90 -21.65
C ALA A 443 6.24 10.33 -21.82
N GLN A 444 5.27 10.54 -22.69
CA GLN A 444 4.67 11.86 -22.86
C GLN A 444 3.93 12.31 -21.61
N ALA A 445 3.13 11.44 -21.01
CA ALA A 445 2.38 11.75 -19.79
C ALA A 445 3.30 12.02 -18.58
N PHE A 446 4.45 11.34 -18.50
CA PHE A 446 5.44 11.55 -17.46
C PHE A 446 6.27 12.81 -17.68
N PHE A 447 6.71 13.06 -18.90
CA PHE A 447 7.72 14.08 -19.15
C PHE A 447 7.16 15.37 -19.77
N GLU A 448 5.92 15.35 -20.26
CA GLU A 448 5.23 16.55 -20.75
C GLU A 448 3.90 16.78 -19.99
N PRO A 449 3.92 16.75 -18.64
CA PRO A 449 2.69 16.89 -17.86
C PRO A 449 2.16 18.31 -17.92
N LYS A 450 0.83 18.46 -17.78
CA LYS A 450 0.17 19.78 -17.70
C LYS A 450 0.42 20.52 -16.38
N GLY A 451 0.84 19.83 -15.35
CA GLY A 451 1.16 20.38 -14.04
C GLY A 451 2.37 19.66 -13.44
N LEU A 452 2.85 20.13 -12.31
CA LEU A 452 3.92 19.46 -11.60
C LEU A 452 3.49 18.05 -11.17
N ILE A 453 4.32 17.06 -11.48
CA ILE A 453 4.17 15.69 -11.03
C ILE A 453 5.45 15.16 -10.38
N VAL A 454 5.26 14.16 -9.51
CA VAL A 454 6.35 13.31 -9.04
C VAL A 454 6.07 11.88 -9.49
N VAL A 455 7.05 11.27 -10.15
CA VAL A 455 7.04 9.85 -10.52
C VAL A 455 8.02 9.13 -9.60
N ALA A 456 7.57 8.12 -8.88
CA ALA A 456 8.41 7.35 -7.97
C ALA A 456 8.12 5.86 -8.15
N HIS A 457 9.17 5.03 -8.14
CA HIS A 457 9.01 3.58 -8.17
C HIS A 457 8.93 3.01 -6.76
N LEU A 458 8.03 2.07 -6.57
CA LEU A 458 7.94 1.29 -5.35
C LEU A 458 9.02 0.21 -5.34
N SER A 459 9.56 -0.08 -4.16
CA SER A 459 10.41 -1.26 -3.97
C SER A 459 9.59 -2.55 -4.16
N ARG A 460 10.27 -3.68 -4.41
CA ARG A 460 9.63 -4.98 -4.59
C ARG A 460 8.73 -5.33 -3.39
N GLU A 461 9.22 -5.10 -2.17
CA GLU A 461 8.49 -5.37 -0.93
C GLU A 461 7.21 -4.53 -0.84
N ALA A 462 7.27 -3.26 -1.28
CA ALA A 462 6.11 -2.39 -1.31
C ALA A 462 5.06 -2.87 -2.33
N ILE A 463 5.49 -3.35 -3.50
CA ILE A 463 4.60 -3.93 -4.50
C ILE A 463 3.95 -5.20 -3.95
N ASP A 464 4.73 -6.12 -3.35
CA ASP A 464 4.26 -7.38 -2.80
C ASP A 464 3.34 -7.19 -1.57
N ASP A 465 3.44 -6.05 -0.87
CA ASP A 465 2.54 -5.65 0.22
C ASP A 465 1.20 -5.07 -0.29
N ILE A 466 1.12 -4.69 -1.55
CA ILE A 466 -0.09 -4.17 -2.20
C ILE A 466 -0.77 -5.26 -3.03
N VAL A 467 -0.01 -5.91 -3.89
CA VAL A 467 -0.48 -6.95 -4.80
C VAL A 467 0.55 -8.05 -4.92
N LEU A 468 0.14 -9.28 -4.63
CA LEU A 468 0.94 -10.47 -4.92
C LEU A 468 0.65 -10.93 -6.34
N LEU A 469 1.72 -11.25 -7.06
CA LEU A 469 1.66 -11.95 -8.32
C LEU A 469 2.52 -13.21 -8.19
N ASP A 470 1.87 -14.35 -8.26
CA ASP A 470 2.51 -15.66 -8.18
C ASP A 470 2.43 -16.36 -9.55
N VAL A 471 3.50 -17.01 -9.94
CA VAL A 471 3.57 -17.81 -11.17
C VAL A 471 4.12 -19.19 -10.83
N PHE A 472 3.39 -20.22 -11.18
CA PHE A 472 3.75 -21.61 -10.91
C PHE A 472 3.77 -22.43 -12.21
N PRO A 473 4.79 -23.27 -12.41
CA PRO A 473 6.01 -23.39 -11.59
C PRO A 473 6.83 -22.12 -11.56
N ALA A 474 7.72 -21.98 -10.58
CA ALA A 474 8.52 -20.76 -10.37
C ALA A 474 9.27 -20.37 -11.66
N PRO A 475 9.17 -19.11 -12.11
CA PRO A 475 9.87 -18.66 -13.31
C PRO A 475 11.37 -18.48 -13.05
N LYS A 476 12.19 -18.62 -14.10
CA LYS A 476 13.63 -18.36 -14.04
C LYS A 476 13.95 -16.91 -13.67
N THR A 477 13.15 -15.99 -14.16
CA THR A 477 13.30 -14.54 -13.92
C THR A 477 11.94 -13.96 -13.57
N PHE A 478 11.89 -13.13 -12.53
CA PHE A 478 10.66 -12.47 -12.12
C PHE A 478 10.95 -11.02 -11.73
N VAL A 479 10.68 -10.10 -12.65
CA VAL A 479 10.90 -8.66 -12.47
C VAL A 479 9.57 -7.96 -12.35
N ARG A 480 9.44 -7.13 -11.33
CA ARG A 480 8.26 -6.30 -11.06
C ARG A 480 8.67 -4.86 -10.84
N THR A 481 7.98 -3.93 -11.47
CA THR A 481 8.12 -2.49 -11.25
C THR A 481 6.75 -1.83 -11.17
N ALA A 482 6.59 -0.88 -10.28
CA ALA A 482 5.38 -0.08 -10.16
C ALA A 482 5.74 1.39 -9.98
N ALA A 483 5.35 2.22 -10.93
CA ALA A 483 5.48 3.66 -10.85
C ALA A 483 4.23 4.27 -10.21
N VAL A 484 4.41 5.08 -9.19
CA VAL A 484 3.37 5.94 -8.63
C VAL A 484 3.56 7.35 -9.17
N VAL A 485 2.52 7.88 -9.79
CA VAL A 485 2.47 9.25 -10.29
C VAL A 485 1.67 10.10 -9.31
N ALA A 486 2.36 10.95 -8.57
CA ALA A 486 1.74 11.93 -7.69
C ALA A 486 1.47 13.22 -8.47
N GLN A 487 0.21 13.60 -8.58
CA GLN A 487 -0.24 14.82 -9.24
C GLN A 487 -0.99 15.73 -8.26
N GLY A 488 -1.18 17.01 -8.62
CA GLY A 488 -1.81 17.96 -7.70
C GLY A 488 -0.99 18.23 -6.43
N ILE A 489 0.32 18.03 -6.51
CA ILE A 489 1.26 18.07 -5.39
C ILE A 489 2.06 19.39 -5.34
N ASP A 490 1.88 20.30 -6.29
CA ASP A 490 2.60 21.57 -6.36
C ASP A 490 2.27 22.45 -5.15
N PRO A 491 3.25 22.76 -4.27
CA PRO A 491 3.01 23.58 -3.07
C PRO A 491 2.47 24.98 -3.40
N ARG A 492 2.88 25.56 -4.52
CA ARG A 492 2.45 26.90 -4.93
C ARG A 492 0.94 26.96 -5.22
N LEU A 493 0.39 25.89 -5.79
CA LEU A 493 -1.03 25.80 -6.04
C LEU A 493 -1.83 25.66 -4.74
N GLN A 494 -1.30 24.95 -3.77
CA GLN A 494 -1.94 24.86 -2.44
C GLN A 494 -1.97 26.23 -1.75
N ASP A 495 -0.88 27.00 -1.82
CA ASP A 495 -0.83 28.35 -1.26
C ASP A 495 -1.81 29.29 -1.99
N ARG A 496 -1.89 29.20 -3.32
CA ARG A 496 -2.90 29.91 -4.11
C ARG A 496 -4.32 29.51 -3.69
N ALA A 497 -4.59 28.22 -3.50
CA ALA A 497 -5.89 27.75 -3.03
C ALA A 497 -6.24 28.34 -1.65
N ARG A 498 -5.28 28.43 -0.70
CA ARG A 498 -5.50 29.08 0.60
C ARG A 498 -5.85 30.56 0.47
N VAL A 499 -5.22 31.28 -0.47
CA VAL A 499 -5.57 32.68 -0.74
C VAL A 499 -6.99 32.79 -1.31
N LEU A 500 -7.35 31.93 -2.27
CA LEU A 500 -8.68 31.90 -2.85
C LEU A 500 -9.76 31.51 -1.84
N VAL A 501 -9.48 30.57 -0.95
CA VAL A 501 -10.42 30.23 0.14
C VAL A 501 -10.72 31.43 1.02
N LYS A 502 -9.74 32.23 1.39
CA LYS A 502 -9.99 33.49 2.14
C LYS A 502 -10.86 34.47 1.34
N GLN A 503 -10.72 34.49 0.01
CA GLN A 503 -11.55 35.34 -0.87
C GLN A 503 -12.99 34.83 -1.01
N LEU A 504 -13.30 33.58 -0.63
CA LEU A 504 -14.69 33.10 -0.55
C LEU A 504 -15.53 33.89 0.47
N GLY A 505 -14.90 34.48 1.49
CA GLY A 505 -15.51 35.36 2.50
C GLY A 505 -15.39 36.85 2.17
N ASP A 506 -14.95 37.24 0.96
CA ASP A 506 -14.80 38.64 0.57
C ASP A 506 -16.15 39.40 0.64
N THR A 507 -16.11 40.70 0.94
CA THR A 507 -17.31 41.53 0.99
C THR A 507 -17.94 41.72 -0.40
N ALA A 508 -17.14 41.71 -1.48
CA ALA A 508 -17.58 41.85 -2.84
C ALA A 508 -18.10 40.52 -3.43
N PRO A 509 -19.39 40.40 -3.82
CA PRO A 509 -19.95 39.18 -4.36
C PRO A 509 -19.17 38.64 -5.57
N LYS A 510 -18.72 39.54 -6.45
CA LYS A 510 -17.94 39.17 -7.65
C LYS A 510 -16.61 38.49 -7.29
N ALA A 511 -15.90 38.99 -6.28
CA ALA A 511 -14.65 38.40 -5.82
C ALA A 511 -14.86 36.97 -5.29
N ARG A 512 -15.96 36.76 -4.55
CA ARG A 512 -16.34 35.43 -4.04
C ARG A 512 -16.63 34.43 -5.17
N GLU A 513 -17.35 34.86 -6.22
CA GLU A 513 -17.69 34.03 -7.38
C GLU A 513 -16.45 33.68 -8.22
N GLU A 514 -15.57 34.66 -8.42
CA GLU A 514 -14.30 34.45 -9.13
C GLU A 514 -13.40 33.48 -8.35
N ALA A 515 -13.28 33.63 -7.04
CA ALA A 515 -12.51 32.72 -6.19
C ALA A 515 -13.05 31.28 -6.23
N GLU A 516 -14.39 31.13 -6.14
CA GLU A 516 -15.03 29.82 -6.24
C GLU A 516 -14.78 29.16 -7.60
N THR A 517 -14.88 29.92 -8.68
CA THR A 517 -14.61 29.42 -10.03
C THR A 517 -13.16 28.98 -10.17
N GLN A 518 -12.20 29.79 -9.70
CA GLN A 518 -10.78 29.43 -9.74
C GLN A 518 -10.47 28.20 -8.88
N LEU A 519 -11.06 28.05 -7.68
CA LEU A 519 -10.91 26.88 -6.85
C LEU A 519 -11.47 25.62 -7.53
N PHE A 520 -12.61 25.74 -8.21
CA PHE A 520 -13.16 24.65 -9.00
C PHE A 520 -12.26 24.28 -10.19
N GLU A 521 -11.69 25.26 -10.89
CA GLU A 521 -10.73 25.04 -11.98
C GLU A 521 -9.41 24.40 -11.51
N MET A 522 -8.99 24.65 -10.25
CA MET A 522 -7.82 24.00 -9.66
C MET A 522 -8.06 22.51 -9.39
N GLY A 523 -9.31 22.08 -9.34
CA GLY A 523 -9.68 20.67 -9.19
C GLY A 523 -9.14 20.01 -7.92
N PRO A 524 -8.58 18.78 -8.01
CA PRO A 524 -8.12 18.02 -6.86
C PRO A 524 -7.09 18.71 -5.96
N VAL A 525 -6.35 19.67 -6.51
CA VAL A 525 -5.35 20.44 -5.76
C VAL A 525 -5.99 21.29 -4.67
N ALA A 526 -7.18 21.83 -4.94
CA ALA A 526 -7.91 22.67 -3.99
C ALA A 526 -8.61 21.88 -2.87
N VAL A 527 -8.86 20.57 -3.09
CA VAL A 527 -9.66 19.75 -2.17
C VAL A 527 -9.17 19.78 -0.73
N PRO A 528 -7.88 19.55 -0.41
CA PRO A 528 -7.43 19.56 0.97
C PRO A 528 -7.67 20.92 1.68
N VAL A 529 -7.52 22.01 0.92
CA VAL A 529 -7.72 23.36 1.45
C VAL A 529 -9.20 23.67 1.63
N LEU A 530 -10.05 23.17 0.73
CA LEU A 530 -11.52 23.29 0.84
C LEU A 530 -12.07 22.44 2.00
N GLU A 531 -11.56 21.24 2.23
CA GLU A 531 -11.92 20.39 3.37
C GLU A 531 -11.56 21.06 4.72
N ASP A 532 -10.40 21.71 4.78
CA ASP A 532 -10.04 22.50 5.96
C ASP A 532 -10.94 23.72 6.14
N ALA A 533 -11.39 24.34 5.04
CA ALA A 533 -12.30 25.48 5.05
C ALA A 533 -13.71 25.15 5.57
N LEU A 534 -14.13 23.87 5.56
CA LEU A 534 -15.39 23.46 6.21
C LEU A 534 -15.41 23.69 7.73
N LYS A 535 -14.24 23.93 8.34
CA LYS A 535 -14.07 24.22 9.77
C LYS A 535 -13.91 25.72 10.04
N ASP A 536 -14.02 26.56 9.02
CA ASP A 536 -13.87 28.02 9.15
C ASP A 536 -15.00 28.60 10.00
N LYS A 537 -14.73 29.75 10.64
CA LYS A 537 -15.73 30.51 11.44
C LYS A 537 -16.69 31.30 10.58
N ASP A 538 -16.28 31.65 9.36
CA ASP A 538 -17.09 32.36 8.39
C ASP A 538 -18.00 31.40 7.64
N ILE A 539 -19.29 31.51 7.86
CA ILE A 539 -20.31 30.63 7.28
C ILE A 539 -20.37 30.74 5.73
N GLU A 540 -20.01 31.89 5.16
CA GLU A 540 -19.96 32.10 3.70
C GLU A 540 -18.81 31.27 3.09
N ILE A 541 -17.64 31.24 3.76
CA ILE A 541 -16.50 30.41 3.36
C ILE A 541 -16.91 28.94 3.41
N VAL A 542 -17.51 28.49 4.51
CA VAL A 542 -17.98 27.10 4.70
C VAL A 542 -18.95 26.71 3.59
N PHE A 543 -19.97 27.51 3.37
CA PHE A 543 -21.01 27.21 2.36
C PHE A 543 -20.45 27.13 0.94
N ARG A 544 -19.55 28.04 0.54
CA ARG A 544 -18.93 28.02 -0.78
C ARG A 544 -17.92 26.90 -0.94
N ALA A 545 -17.16 26.61 0.11
CA ALA A 545 -16.24 25.47 0.12
C ALA A 545 -17.00 24.15 -0.06
N GLU A 546 -18.10 23.97 0.68
CA GLU A 546 -18.98 22.79 0.54
C GLU A 546 -19.55 22.68 -0.88
N ARG A 547 -20.10 23.77 -1.41
CA ARG A 547 -20.63 23.81 -2.80
C ARG A 547 -19.56 23.45 -3.83
N THR A 548 -18.34 23.94 -3.66
CA THR A 548 -17.22 23.64 -4.57
C THR A 548 -16.82 22.17 -4.45
N LEU A 549 -16.74 21.61 -3.25
CA LEU A 549 -16.47 20.20 -3.03
C LEU A 549 -17.55 19.27 -3.61
N LEU A 550 -18.84 19.66 -3.49
CA LEU A 550 -19.94 18.94 -4.14
C LEU A 550 -19.79 18.95 -5.68
N ARG A 551 -19.48 20.10 -6.27
CA ARG A 551 -19.20 20.22 -7.71
C ARG A 551 -17.98 19.38 -8.15
N LEU A 552 -17.00 19.21 -7.28
CA LEU A 552 -15.83 18.35 -7.49
C LEU A 552 -16.13 16.86 -7.18
N ASN A 553 -17.39 16.50 -6.89
CA ASN A 553 -17.81 15.15 -6.50
C ASN A 553 -17.00 14.58 -5.29
N ARG A 554 -16.66 15.46 -4.33
CA ARG A 554 -15.86 15.08 -3.15
C ARG A 554 -16.68 14.96 -1.87
N LEU A 555 -17.86 15.55 -1.84
CA LEU A 555 -18.83 15.34 -0.77
C LEU A 555 -19.98 14.49 -1.32
N VAL A 556 -20.39 13.48 -0.57
CA VAL A 556 -21.66 12.79 -0.81
C VAL A 556 -22.73 13.63 -0.10
N PRO A 557 -23.81 14.04 -0.77
CA PRO A 557 -24.87 14.82 -0.16
C PRO A 557 -25.57 14.07 0.96
#